data_eb67d5f27438be2f80020624e8fdfdc6
#
_entry.id   eb67d5f27438be2f80020624e8fdfdc6
#
_cell.length_a   1.000
_cell.length_b   1.000
_cell.length_c   1.000
_cell.angle_alpha   90.00
_cell.angle_beta   90.00
_cell.angle_gamma   90.00
#
_symmetry.space_group_name_H-M   'P 1'
#
loop_
_entity.id
_entity.type
_entity.pdbx_description
1 polymer ?
#
loop_
_entity_poly.entity_id
_entity_poly.type
_entity_poly.pdbx_seq_one_letter_code
_entity_poly.pdbx_strand_id
1 'polypeptide(L)'
;MDTEAQIYLQSRRGHFQAEGYRAFYTFNFEHYEAENREPSGTLLALNDETLLPQFSRKVNVNEPFQIVLLPLVGAIEIDEGKGDVLYVDSGESLCVTVMPGDNFVMTNPYPYQSVNYLQIRLLADNPPIQKKAVNAFDLNNKNTLIPILDFVGSSGKQVIGKYEGRQDGLYICKNPANSIFIFIIEGAFEVQNRLLEKRDGLSLRNVSEVEFEALSNDAIILILESA
;
A
#
# COMPACT_ATOMS: atom_id res chain seq x y z
N MET A 1 -24.25 -3.15 13.99
CA MET A 1 -24.13 -2.21 12.85
C MET A 1 -23.96 -3.07 11.63
N ASP A 2 -24.57 -2.72 10.51
CA ASP A 2 -24.37 -3.47 9.28
C ASP A 2 -22.97 -3.24 8.72
N THR A 3 -22.38 -4.26 8.13
CA THR A 3 -21.09 -4.17 7.46
C THR A 3 -21.22 -3.30 6.22
N GLU A 4 -20.43 -2.23 6.14
CA GLU A 4 -20.31 -1.41 4.94
C GLU A 4 -19.15 -1.95 4.10
N ALA A 5 -19.39 -2.13 2.79
CA ALA A 5 -18.40 -2.66 1.87
C ALA A 5 -18.43 -1.93 0.52
N GLN A 6 -17.26 -1.55 0.01
CA GLN A 6 -17.10 -0.93 -1.30
C GLN A 6 -15.96 -1.58 -2.08
N ILE A 7 -16.26 -2.03 -3.31
CA ILE A 7 -15.26 -2.59 -4.22
C ILE A 7 -14.65 -1.49 -5.09
N TYR A 8 -13.32 -1.53 -5.24
CA TYR A 8 -12.52 -0.66 -6.09
C TYR A 8 -11.92 -1.48 -7.23
N LEU A 9 -12.61 -1.54 -8.36
CA LEU A 9 -12.15 -2.31 -9.51
C LEU A 9 -10.89 -1.69 -10.12
N GLN A 10 -9.94 -2.53 -10.49
CA GLN A 10 -8.70 -2.15 -11.19
C GLN A 10 -8.98 -1.34 -12.47
N SER A 11 -9.98 -1.74 -13.24
CA SER A 11 -10.38 -1.07 -14.49
C SER A 11 -10.96 0.35 -14.30
N ARG A 12 -11.27 0.74 -13.06
CA ARG A 12 -11.82 2.04 -12.68
C ARG A 12 -10.84 2.92 -11.91
N ARG A 13 -9.58 2.51 -11.80
CA ARG A 13 -8.53 3.31 -11.14
C ARG A 13 -8.16 4.52 -12.00
N GLY A 14 -7.78 5.61 -11.36
CA GLY A 14 -7.17 6.74 -12.03
C GLY A 14 -5.88 6.32 -12.72
N HIS A 15 -5.56 6.93 -13.84
CA HIS A 15 -4.34 6.64 -14.57
C HIS A 15 -3.61 7.93 -14.92
N PHE A 16 -2.33 7.96 -14.63
CA PHE A 16 -1.43 9.04 -15.02
C PHE A 16 -0.18 8.44 -15.69
N GLN A 17 0.26 9.06 -16.77
CA GLN A 17 1.51 8.70 -17.44
C GLN A 17 2.20 9.95 -17.96
N ALA A 18 3.47 10.09 -17.62
CA ALA A 18 4.39 11.09 -18.14
C ALA A 18 5.70 10.42 -18.54
N GLU A 19 6.67 11.21 -19.05
CA GLU A 19 8.01 10.72 -19.32
C GLU A 19 8.63 10.11 -18.05
N GLY A 20 9.02 8.83 -18.13
CA GLY A 20 9.69 8.11 -17.05
C GLY A 20 8.82 7.66 -15.88
N TYR A 21 7.52 8.00 -15.84
CA TYR A 21 6.63 7.69 -14.72
C TYR A 21 5.24 7.29 -15.17
N ARG A 22 4.68 6.25 -14.52
CA ARG A 22 3.29 5.83 -14.65
C ARG A 22 2.71 5.52 -13.28
N ALA A 23 1.46 5.90 -13.05
CA ALA A 23 0.73 5.61 -11.83
C ALA A 23 -0.71 5.20 -12.09
N PHE A 24 -1.23 4.31 -11.22
CA PHE A 24 -2.64 4.01 -11.09
C PHE A 24 -3.10 4.37 -9.68
N TYR A 25 -4.15 5.21 -9.58
CA TYR A 25 -4.67 5.75 -8.34
C TYR A 25 -5.93 5.01 -7.90
N THR A 26 -5.94 4.51 -6.69
CA THR A 26 -7.11 3.84 -6.12
C THR A 26 -8.13 4.86 -5.59
N PHE A 27 -7.64 5.92 -4.97
CA PHE A 27 -8.43 7.03 -4.42
C PHE A 27 -8.18 8.32 -5.22
N ASN A 28 -8.98 9.34 -4.94
CA ASN A 28 -8.75 10.69 -5.45
C ASN A 28 -7.35 11.15 -5.04
N PHE A 29 -6.56 11.55 -6.03
CA PHE A 29 -5.15 11.86 -5.81
C PHE A 29 -4.62 12.81 -6.89
N GLU A 30 -3.93 13.89 -6.48
CA GLU A 30 -3.39 14.93 -7.38
C GLU A 30 -4.47 15.46 -8.35
N HIS A 31 -4.39 15.13 -9.62
CA HIS A 31 -5.32 15.59 -10.67
C HIS A 31 -6.45 14.58 -10.96
N TYR A 32 -6.44 13.43 -10.29
CA TYR A 32 -7.48 12.44 -10.45
C TYR A 32 -8.59 12.67 -9.43
N GLU A 33 -9.79 12.96 -9.91
CA GLU A 33 -11.01 13.04 -9.13
C GLU A 33 -12.10 12.19 -9.78
N ALA A 34 -12.74 11.35 -9.00
CA ALA A 34 -13.87 10.54 -9.41
C ALA A 34 -14.84 10.33 -8.22
N GLU A 35 -16.09 10.15 -8.54
CA GLU A 35 -17.13 9.86 -7.55
C GLU A 35 -16.86 8.53 -6.83
N ASN A 36 -17.09 8.50 -5.53
CA ASN A 36 -16.88 7.33 -4.65
C ASN A 36 -15.42 6.83 -4.66
N ARG A 37 -14.45 7.77 -4.73
CA ARG A 37 -13.00 7.50 -4.65
C ARG A 37 -12.31 8.30 -3.55
N GLU A 38 -13.07 8.69 -2.54
CA GLU A 38 -12.54 9.39 -1.37
C GLU A 38 -11.64 8.45 -0.56
N PRO A 39 -10.67 9.01 0.20
CA PRO A 39 -9.85 8.27 1.15
C PRO A 39 -10.67 7.44 2.14
N SER A 40 -10.12 6.33 2.62
CA SER A 40 -10.77 5.41 3.56
C SER A 40 -10.11 5.47 4.94
N GLY A 41 -10.79 6.03 5.93
CA GLY A 41 -10.23 6.22 7.27
C GLY A 41 -8.98 7.10 7.23
N THR A 42 -7.88 6.64 7.82
CA THR A 42 -6.59 7.34 7.76
C THR A 42 -5.76 6.97 6.51
N LEU A 43 -6.25 6.09 5.63
CA LEU A 43 -5.62 5.73 4.36
C LEU A 43 -5.94 6.80 3.31
N LEU A 44 -4.98 7.69 3.04
CA LEU A 44 -5.14 8.84 2.13
C LEU A 44 -4.92 8.48 0.66
N ALA A 45 -3.98 7.56 0.38
CA ALA A 45 -3.68 7.11 -0.98
C ALA A 45 -3.14 5.68 -1.00
N LEU A 46 -3.46 4.97 -2.07
CA LEU A 46 -2.83 3.72 -2.47
C LEU A 46 -2.62 3.76 -3.97
N ASN A 47 -1.38 4.00 -4.37
CA ASN A 47 -0.97 4.15 -5.75
C ASN A 47 -0.06 3.01 -6.16
N ASP A 48 -0.28 2.47 -7.35
CA ASP A 48 0.58 1.50 -8.01
C ASP A 48 1.42 2.25 -9.04
N GLU A 49 2.70 2.42 -8.75
CA GLU A 49 3.58 3.32 -9.47
C GLU A 49 4.74 2.58 -10.15
N THR A 50 5.14 3.08 -11.30
CA THR A 50 6.28 2.56 -12.07
C THR A 50 7.21 3.69 -12.44
N LEU A 51 8.51 3.52 -12.14
CA LEU A 51 9.59 4.39 -12.62
C LEU A 51 10.38 3.68 -13.70
N LEU A 52 10.56 4.33 -14.84
CA LEU A 52 11.45 3.86 -15.89
C LEU A 52 12.92 3.92 -15.43
N PRO A 53 13.86 3.29 -16.16
CA PRO A 53 15.27 3.30 -15.81
C PRO A 53 15.82 4.69 -15.51
N GLN A 54 16.53 4.84 -14.38
CA GLN A 54 17.20 6.07 -13.94
C GLN A 54 16.26 7.29 -13.76
N PHE A 55 14.95 7.08 -13.76
CA PHE A 55 14.01 8.17 -13.53
C PHE A 55 13.85 8.44 -12.04
N SER A 56 13.76 9.73 -11.68
CA SER A 56 13.54 10.19 -10.32
C SER A 56 12.22 10.96 -10.23
N ARG A 57 11.50 10.75 -9.13
CA ARG A 57 10.27 11.49 -8.80
C ARG A 57 10.38 12.11 -7.42
N LYS A 58 10.14 13.41 -7.35
CA LYS A 58 10.01 14.13 -6.09
C LYS A 58 8.56 14.03 -5.57
N VAL A 59 8.41 13.74 -4.29
CA VAL A 59 7.11 13.78 -3.60
C VAL A 59 6.83 15.20 -3.16
N ASN A 60 5.68 15.73 -3.56
CA ASN A 60 5.20 17.02 -3.07
C ASN A 60 4.52 16.85 -1.72
N VAL A 61 4.95 17.59 -0.71
CA VAL A 61 4.46 17.51 0.67
C VAL A 61 3.90 18.87 1.06
N ASN A 62 2.57 19.00 1.05
CA ASN A 62 1.87 20.22 1.47
C ASN A 62 1.44 20.12 2.94
N GLU A 63 1.15 18.92 3.41
CA GLU A 63 0.75 18.61 4.78
C GLU A 63 1.53 17.38 5.28
N PRO A 64 1.70 17.20 6.60
CA PRO A 64 2.37 16.01 7.12
C PRO A 64 1.59 14.73 6.80
N PHE A 65 2.28 13.70 6.34
CA PHE A 65 1.72 12.35 6.20
C PHE A 65 2.80 11.28 6.42
N GLN A 66 2.37 10.05 6.66
CA GLN A 66 3.26 8.90 6.62
C GLN A 66 3.21 8.30 5.21
N ILE A 67 4.38 8.13 4.60
CA ILE A 67 4.52 7.41 3.35
C ILE A 67 5.05 6.01 3.63
N VAL A 68 4.36 5.01 3.06
CA VAL A 68 4.84 3.63 3.04
C VAL A 68 5.16 3.27 1.59
N LEU A 69 6.39 2.86 1.35
CA LEU A 69 6.84 2.34 0.06
C LEU A 69 7.00 0.83 0.15
N LEU A 70 6.36 0.14 -0.76
CA LEU A 70 6.39 -1.32 -0.86
C LEU A 70 6.80 -1.71 -2.30
N PRO A 71 8.10 -1.93 -2.57
CA PRO A 71 8.54 -2.38 -3.88
C PRO A 71 7.98 -3.77 -4.20
N LEU A 72 7.42 -3.91 -5.39
CA LEU A 72 6.89 -5.17 -5.93
C LEU A 72 7.86 -5.80 -6.92
N VAL A 73 8.60 -4.96 -7.66
CA VAL A 73 9.62 -5.38 -8.63
C VAL A 73 10.80 -4.42 -8.55
N GLY A 74 11.97 -4.97 -8.24
CA GLY A 74 13.22 -4.21 -8.11
C GLY A 74 13.29 -3.41 -6.81
N ALA A 75 14.30 -2.54 -6.71
CA ALA A 75 14.54 -1.68 -5.57
C ALA A 75 14.32 -0.21 -5.92
N ILE A 76 13.99 0.61 -4.92
CA ILE A 76 13.88 2.06 -5.02
C ILE A 76 14.96 2.69 -4.15
N GLU A 77 15.65 3.67 -4.71
CA GLU A 77 16.54 4.56 -3.98
C GLU A 77 15.73 5.76 -3.44
N ILE A 78 15.94 6.11 -2.18
CA ILE A 78 15.25 7.20 -1.48
C ILE A 78 16.28 8.20 -0.98
N ASP A 79 16.17 9.44 -1.46
CA ASP A 79 16.93 10.59 -0.96
C ASP A 79 16.00 11.55 -0.22
N GLU A 80 16.26 11.75 1.09
CA GLU A 80 15.54 12.71 1.93
C GLU A 80 16.21 14.09 1.95
N GLY A 81 17.28 14.29 1.18
CA GLY A 81 18.06 15.54 1.19
C GLY A 81 18.89 15.75 2.48
N LYS A 82 19.10 14.68 3.27
CA LYS A 82 19.86 14.72 4.55
C LYS A 82 21.24 14.06 4.44
N GLY A 83 21.65 13.66 3.22
CA GLY A 83 22.98 13.11 2.91
C GLY A 83 23.03 11.59 2.86
N ASP A 84 22.13 10.88 3.50
CA ASP A 84 22.05 9.42 3.43
C ASP A 84 20.98 9.00 2.43
N VAL A 85 21.36 8.10 1.53
CA VAL A 85 20.48 7.47 0.55
C VAL A 85 20.12 6.07 1.05
N LEU A 86 18.81 5.78 1.07
CA LEU A 86 18.31 4.46 1.43
C LEU A 86 17.96 3.67 0.16
N TYR A 87 18.16 2.36 0.24
CA TYR A 87 17.63 1.42 -0.74
C TYR A 87 16.56 0.57 -0.07
N VAL A 88 15.43 0.40 -0.75
CA VAL A 88 14.34 -0.45 -0.30
C VAL A 88 14.05 -1.44 -1.42
N ASP A 89 14.25 -2.73 -1.15
CA ASP A 89 14.11 -3.79 -2.16
C ASP A 89 12.74 -4.50 -2.05
N SER A 90 12.42 -5.30 -3.06
CA SER A 90 11.29 -6.24 -2.99
C SER A 90 11.50 -7.24 -1.82
N GLY A 91 10.48 -7.40 -0.98
CA GLY A 91 10.62 -8.10 0.32
C GLY A 91 10.93 -7.17 1.49
N GLU A 92 10.99 -5.87 1.25
CA GLU A 92 11.10 -4.83 2.27
C GLU A 92 9.99 -3.81 2.13
N SER A 93 9.72 -3.08 3.21
CA SER A 93 8.90 -1.89 3.23
C SER A 93 9.60 -0.75 3.96
N LEU A 94 9.52 0.46 3.43
CA LEU A 94 9.93 1.68 4.14
C LEU A 94 8.68 2.40 4.63
N CYS A 95 8.67 2.81 5.90
CA CYS A 95 7.73 3.81 6.37
C CYS A 95 8.49 5.02 6.91
N VAL A 96 8.07 6.22 6.49
CA VAL A 96 8.65 7.47 6.97
C VAL A 96 7.58 8.55 7.09
N THR A 97 7.67 9.37 8.14
CA THR A 97 6.88 10.59 8.26
C THR A 97 7.54 11.69 7.44
N VAL A 98 6.80 12.27 6.50
CA VAL A 98 7.25 13.40 5.66
C VAL A 98 6.53 14.67 6.08
N MET A 99 7.26 15.78 6.07
CA MET A 99 6.79 17.09 6.52
C MET A 99 6.84 18.10 5.36
N PRO A 100 6.00 19.14 5.39
CA PRO A 100 6.13 20.24 4.44
C PRO A 100 7.55 20.80 4.41
N GLY A 101 8.11 20.90 3.20
CA GLY A 101 9.49 21.34 2.99
C GLY A 101 10.54 20.23 2.95
N ASP A 102 10.19 18.98 3.28
CA ASP A 102 11.10 17.86 3.08
C ASP A 102 11.40 17.65 1.59
N ASN A 103 12.66 17.28 1.30
CA ASN A 103 13.07 16.88 -0.03
C ASN A 103 13.06 15.36 -0.12
N PHE A 104 11.91 14.79 -0.46
CA PHE A 104 11.75 13.35 -0.59
C PHE A 104 11.74 12.97 -2.06
N VAL A 105 12.80 12.31 -2.52
CA VAL A 105 12.97 11.89 -3.91
C VAL A 105 13.08 10.37 -3.98
N MET A 106 12.30 9.78 -4.86
CA MET A 106 12.34 8.35 -5.19
C MET A 106 13.00 8.18 -6.56
N THR A 107 14.00 7.31 -6.66
CA THR A 107 14.75 7.07 -7.89
C THR A 107 14.78 5.58 -8.22
N ASN A 108 14.61 5.26 -9.49
CA ASN A 108 14.94 3.94 -10.02
C ASN A 108 16.46 3.86 -10.25
N PRO A 109 17.20 3.07 -9.46
CA PRO A 109 18.67 3.00 -9.60
C PRO A 109 19.14 2.18 -10.80
N TYR A 110 18.25 1.41 -11.42
CA TYR A 110 18.63 0.49 -12.50
C TYR A 110 18.81 1.21 -13.83
N PRO A 111 19.83 0.87 -14.62
CA PRO A 111 20.08 1.51 -15.92
C PRO A 111 19.15 1.02 -17.04
N TYR A 112 18.52 -0.16 -16.91
CA TYR A 112 17.77 -0.80 -17.99
C TYR A 112 16.42 -1.39 -17.57
N GLN A 113 16.15 -1.55 -16.28
CA GLN A 113 14.91 -2.16 -15.77
C GLN A 113 14.02 -1.11 -15.12
N SER A 114 12.73 -1.22 -15.35
CA SER A 114 11.72 -0.45 -14.62
C SER A 114 11.52 -1.05 -13.22
N VAL A 115 11.17 -0.21 -12.26
CA VAL A 115 10.73 -0.63 -10.93
C VAL A 115 9.25 -0.38 -10.77
N ASN A 116 8.57 -1.28 -10.03
CA ASN A 116 7.16 -1.13 -9.68
C ASN A 116 6.99 -1.23 -8.17
N TYR A 117 6.23 -0.33 -7.59
CA TYR A 117 6.00 -0.26 -6.15
C TYR A 117 4.62 0.29 -5.82
N LEU A 118 4.13 -0.03 -4.63
CA LEU A 118 2.99 0.66 -4.04
C LEU A 118 3.48 1.84 -3.21
N GLN A 119 2.88 3.00 -3.46
CA GLN A 119 2.97 4.17 -2.59
C GLN A 119 1.68 4.25 -1.78
N ILE A 120 1.78 4.09 -0.47
CA ILE A 120 0.66 4.20 0.46
C ILE A 120 0.88 5.45 1.29
N ARG A 121 -0.14 6.31 1.40
CA ARG A 121 -0.11 7.47 2.28
C ARG A 121 -1.11 7.29 3.40
N LEU A 122 -0.63 7.49 4.62
CA LEU A 122 -1.46 7.45 5.82
C LEU A 122 -1.45 8.82 6.48
N LEU A 123 -2.55 9.21 7.09
CA LEU A 123 -2.62 10.42 7.89
C LEU A 123 -1.55 10.37 8.99
N ALA A 124 -0.79 11.45 9.16
CA ALA A 124 0.18 11.54 10.23
C ALA A 124 -0.52 11.68 11.59
N ASP A 125 0.20 11.29 12.67
CA ASP A 125 -0.23 11.59 14.03
C ASP A 125 -0.40 13.11 14.22
N ASN A 126 -1.24 13.50 15.17
CA ASN A 126 -1.39 14.92 15.54
C ASN A 126 -1.06 15.12 17.02
N PRO A 127 0.04 15.80 17.40
CA PRO A 127 1.06 16.36 16.50
C PRO A 127 1.86 15.28 15.74
N PRO A 128 2.41 15.60 14.55
CA PRO A 128 3.18 14.65 13.76
C PRO A 128 4.41 14.15 14.51
N ILE A 129 4.60 12.84 14.53
CA ILE A 129 5.77 12.21 15.15
C ILE A 129 6.68 11.72 14.01
N GLN A 130 7.96 12.11 14.05
CA GLN A 130 8.97 11.63 13.10
C GLN A 130 9.16 10.12 13.30
N LYS A 131 8.83 9.37 12.28
CA LYS A 131 9.00 7.91 12.23
C LYS A 131 9.79 7.55 10.98
N LYS A 132 10.71 6.60 11.10
CA LYS A 132 11.42 6.01 9.97
C LYS A 132 11.78 4.59 10.32
N ALA A 133 11.33 3.65 9.52
CA ALA A 133 11.65 2.24 9.66
C ALA A 133 11.67 1.55 8.30
N VAL A 134 12.64 0.67 8.11
CA VAL A 134 12.66 -0.33 7.04
C VAL A 134 12.40 -1.68 7.69
N ASN A 135 11.40 -2.42 7.20
CA ASN A 135 11.05 -3.74 7.69
C ASN A 135 11.20 -4.75 6.55
N ALA A 136 11.95 -5.82 6.80
CA ALA A 136 12.04 -6.95 5.89
C ALA A 136 10.93 -7.97 6.19
N PHE A 137 10.40 -8.62 5.15
CA PHE A 137 9.43 -9.70 5.25
C PHE A 137 9.70 -10.75 4.18
N ASP A 138 9.32 -12.01 4.46
CA ASP A 138 9.56 -13.13 3.54
C ASP A 138 8.25 -13.80 3.12
N LEU A 139 7.87 -13.61 1.85
CA LEU A 139 6.69 -14.22 1.24
C LEU A 139 6.87 -15.70 0.84
N ASN A 140 8.06 -16.31 1.08
CA ASN A 140 8.24 -17.75 0.91
C ASN A 140 7.51 -18.54 2.00
N ASN A 141 7.25 -17.92 3.17
CA ASN A 141 6.37 -18.49 4.18
C ASN A 141 4.91 -18.25 3.77
N LYS A 142 4.41 -19.12 2.90
CA LYS A 142 3.07 -19.02 2.32
C LYS A 142 1.96 -19.30 3.34
N ASN A 143 0.73 -18.91 3.00
CA ASN A 143 -0.51 -19.12 3.75
C ASN A 143 -0.48 -18.47 5.14
N THR A 144 0.25 -17.36 5.26
CA THR A 144 0.39 -16.60 6.50
C THR A 144 0.41 -15.11 6.21
N LEU A 145 -0.26 -14.32 7.04
CA LEU A 145 -0.20 -12.87 7.02
C LEU A 145 1.01 -12.38 7.82
N ILE A 146 1.88 -11.60 7.19
CA ILE A 146 3.13 -11.08 7.73
C ILE A 146 3.01 -9.56 7.91
N PRO A 147 3.36 -8.97 9.07
CA PRO A 147 3.40 -7.51 9.22
C PRO A 147 4.42 -6.88 8.26
N ILE A 148 4.00 -5.83 7.56
CA ILE A 148 4.91 -5.00 6.75
C ILE A 148 5.33 -3.71 7.46
N LEU A 149 4.67 -3.37 8.56
CA LEU A 149 5.04 -2.27 9.44
C LEU A 149 4.94 -2.73 10.88
N ASP A 150 5.98 -2.47 11.65
CA ASP A 150 6.03 -2.73 13.08
C ASP A 150 6.23 -1.42 13.85
N PHE A 151 5.16 -0.64 13.96
CA PHE A 151 5.15 0.54 14.82
C PHE A 151 4.41 0.26 16.11
N VAL A 152 5.14 0.25 17.20
CA VAL A 152 4.55 0.22 18.53
C VAL A 152 3.66 1.47 18.71
N GLY A 153 2.38 1.25 19.01
CA GLY A 153 1.42 2.33 19.27
C GLY A 153 0.61 2.82 18.08
N SER A 154 0.80 2.27 16.86
CA SER A 154 -0.12 2.59 15.76
C SER A 154 -1.52 2.05 16.03
N SER A 155 -2.55 2.83 15.69
CA SER A 155 -3.96 2.43 15.84
C SER A 155 -4.39 1.36 14.82
N GLY A 156 -3.59 1.13 13.78
CA GLY A 156 -3.83 0.16 12.72
C GLY A 156 -2.76 -0.94 12.63
N LYS A 157 -2.93 -1.82 11.67
CA LYS A 157 -2.00 -2.91 11.33
C LYS A 157 -1.96 -3.07 9.81
N GLN A 158 -0.76 -3.23 9.26
CA GLN A 158 -0.56 -3.47 7.83
C GLN A 158 0.12 -4.83 7.66
N VAL A 159 -0.54 -5.71 6.90
CA VAL A 159 -0.05 -7.08 6.69
C VAL A 159 -0.12 -7.46 5.21
N ILE A 160 0.81 -8.31 4.80
CA ILE A 160 0.85 -8.91 3.47
C ILE A 160 0.89 -10.43 3.61
N GLY A 161 0.33 -11.16 2.66
CA GLY A 161 0.43 -12.62 2.64
C GLY A 161 0.44 -13.16 1.23
N LYS A 162 1.18 -14.24 1.03
CA LYS A 162 1.21 -15.03 -0.21
C LYS A 162 0.56 -16.38 0.05
N TYR A 163 -0.39 -16.76 -0.78
CA TYR A 163 -1.23 -17.93 -0.59
C TYR A 163 -1.20 -18.87 -1.79
N GLU A 164 -1.25 -20.18 -1.52
CA GLU A 164 -1.55 -21.18 -2.53
C GLU A 164 -3.06 -21.18 -2.82
N GLY A 165 -3.44 -21.61 -4.03
CA GLY A 165 -4.86 -21.73 -4.40
C GLY A 165 -5.63 -22.66 -3.46
N ARG A 166 -6.86 -22.29 -3.12
CA ARG A 166 -7.74 -22.99 -2.19
C ARG A 166 -7.28 -22.98 -0.73
N GLN A 167 -6.44 -22.01 -0.37
CA GLN A 167 -6.07 -21.80 1.03
C GLN A 167 -6.88 -20.65 1.60
N ASP A 168 -7.49 -20.92 2.74
CA ASP A 168 -8.22 -19.93 3.52
C ASP A 168 -7.27 -19.09 4.37
N GLY A 169 -7.70 -17.87 4.65
CA GLY A 169 -7.04 -16.98 5.59
C GLY A 169 -8.05 -16.18 6.41
N LEU A 170 -7.60 -15.76 7.59
CA LEU A 170 -8.38 -14.97 8.52
C LEU A 170 -7.54 -13.80 9.04
N TYR A 171 -8.07 -12.60 8.93
CA TYR A 171 -7.50 -11.42 9.56
C TYR A 171 -8.43 -10.96 10.69
N ILE A 172 -7.92 -10.94 11.93
CA ILE A 172 -8.65 -10.41 13.09
C ILE A 172 -8.34 -8.93 13.22
N CYS A 173 -9.37 -8.09 13.16
CA CYS A 173 -9.25 -6.64 13.28
C CYS A 173 -8.78 -6.27 14.70
N LYS A 174 -7.87 -5.32 14.79
CA LYS A 174 -7.37 -4.78 16.06
C LYS A 174 -8.48 -4.02 16.80
N ASN A 175 -9.31 -3.31 16.03
CA ASN A 175 -10.48 -2.62 16.53
C ASN A 175 -11.59 -2.69 15.47
N PRO A 176 -12.77 -3.22 15.78
CA PRO A 176 -13.91 -3.28 14.84
C PRO A 176 -14.39 -1.93 14.29
N ALA A 177 -14.07 -0.83 14.97
CA ALA A 177 -14.37 0.53 14.51
C ALA A 177 -13.40 1.04 13.44
N ASN A 178 -12.26 0.38 13.24
CA ASN A 178 -11.30 0.73 12.21
C ASN A 178 -11.84 0.46 10.81
N SER A 179 -11.32 1.20 9.84
CA SER A 179 -11.51 0.91 8.43
C SER A 179 -10.48 -0.13 7.99
N ILE A 180 -10.92 -1.11 7.22
CA ILE A 180 -10.06 -2.13 6.62
C ILE A 180 -10.05 -1.90 5.11
N PHE A 181 -8.85 -1.81 4.53
CA PHE A 181 -8.69 -1.79 3.08
C PHE A 181 -7.89 -3.01 2.63
N ILE A 182 -8.49 -3.84 1.79
CA ILE A 182 -7.87 -5.01 1.19
C ILE A 182 -7.46 -4.65 -0.24
N PHE A 183 -6.26 -5.05 -0.65
CA PHE A 183 -5.77 -4.86 -2.01
C PHE A 183 -5.12 -6.13 -2.53
N ILE A 184 -5.57 -6.61 -3.70
CA ILE A 184 -5.01 -7.81 -4.31
C ILE A 184 -3.80 -7.39 -5.16
N ILE A 185 -2.62 -7.77 -4.71
CA ILE A 185 -1.37 -7.47 -5.43
C ILE A 185 -1.21 -8.41 -6.61
N GLU A 186 -1.48 -9.73 -6.42
CA GLU A 186 -1.32 -10.75 -7.45
C GLU A 186 -2.39 -11.83 -7.29
N GLY A 187 -2.83 -12.42 -8.39
CA GLY A 187 -3.81 -13.49 -8.42
C GLY A 187 -5.24 -13.02 -8.17
N ALA A 188 -6.05 -13.88 -7.56
CA ALA A 188 -7.44 -13.64 -7.22
C ALA A 188 -7.80 -14.22 -5.86
N PHE A 189 -8.71 -13.57 -5.17
CA PHE A 189 -9.24 -13.98 -3.87
C PHE A 189 -10.75 -13.85 -3.83
N GLU A 190 -11.41 -14.72 -3.07
CA GLU A 190 -12.70 -14.44 -2.50
C GLU A 190 -12.47 -13.78 -1.12
N VAL A 191 -13.05 -12.60 -0.89
CA VAL A 191 -12.92 -11.86 0.38
C VAL A 191 -14.31 -11.49 0.85
N GLN A 192 -14.73 -11.96 2.02
CA GLN A 192 -16.06 -11.69 2.57
C GLN A 192 -17.17 -11.94 1.53
N ASN A 193 -17.13 -13.10 0.85
CA ASN A 193 -18.03 -13.53 -0.23
C ASN A 193 -18.02 -12.62 -1.48
N ARG A 194 -16.88 -11.96 -1.78
CA ARG A 194 -16.69 -11.11 -2.95
C ARG A 194 -15.47 -11.52 -3.73
N LEU A 195 -15.62 -11.72 -5.04
CA LEU A 195 -14.50 -11.99 -5.93
C LEU A 195 -13.71 -10.70 -6.16
N LEU A 196 -12.42 -10.75 -5.89
CA LEU A 196 -11.44 -9.70 -6.18
C LEU A 196 -10.33 -10.28 -7.05
N GLU A 197 -10.02 -9.57 -8.12
CA GLU A 197 -8.94 -9.91 -9.04
C GLU A 197 -7.71 -9.04 -8.79
N LYS A 198 -6.62 -9.33 -9.49
CA LYS A 198 -5.37 -8.57 -9.42
C LYS A 198 -5.60 -7.06 -9.52
N ARG A 199 -5.10 -6.32 -8.55
CA ARG A 199 -5.21 -4.87 -8.40
C ARG A 199 -6.60 -4.34 -8.06
N ASP A 200 -7.56 -5.21 -7.79
CA ASP A 200 -8.82 -4.79 -7.15
C ASP A 200 -8.58 -4.46 -5.67
N GLY A 201 -9.44 -3.60 -5.14
CA GLY A 201 -9.49 -3.26 -3.72
C GLY A 201 -10.88 -3.44 -3.14
N LEU A 202 -10.94 -3.61 -1.82
CA LEU A 202 -12.17 -3.69 -1.04
C LEU A 202 -12.01 -2.88 0.24
N SER A 203 -12.87 -1.90 0.46
CA SER A 203 -12.99 -1.23 1.76
C SER A 203 -14.10 -1.89 2.57
N LEU A 204 -13.82 -2.12 3.86
CA LEU A 204 -14.78 -2.66 4.83
C LEU A 204 -14.81 -1.77 6.08
N ARG A 205 -15.99 -1.61 6.66
CA ARG A 205 -16.20 -0.95 7.96
C ARG A 205 -17.14 -1.79 8.81
N ASN A 206 -17.06 -1.61 10.13
CA ASN A 206 -17.87 -2.33 11.10
C ASN A 206 -17.70 -3.86 10.99
N VAL A 207 -16.43 -4.32 10.88
CA VAL A 207 -16.07 -5.73 10.83
C VAL A 207 -15.11 -6.07 11.96
N SER A 208 -15.27 -7.23 12.58
CA SER A 208 -14.33 -7.77 13.59
C SER A 208 -13.24 -8.64 12.98
N GLU A 209 -13.52 -9.18 11.80
CA GLU A 209 -12.62 -10.10 11.09
C GLU A 209 -12.86 -10.04 9.59
N VAL A 210 -11.86 -10.44 8.82
CA VAL A 210 -11.91 -10.57 7.37
C VAL A 210 -11.51 -11.98 6.99
N GLU A 211 -12.48 -12.75 6.50
CA GLU A 211 -12.26 -14.09 5.94
C GLU A 211 -11.94 -13.96 4.45
N PHE A 212 -11.01 -14.77 3.96
CA PHE A 212 -10.68 -14.83 2.55
C PHE A 212 -10.16 -16.20 2.13
N GLU A 213 -10.35 -16.54 0.86
CA GLU A 213 -9.79 -17.72 0.20
C GLU A 213 -9.00 -17.30 -1.04
N ALA A 214 -7.78 -17.80 -1.22
CA ALA A 214 -7.02 -17.63 -2.45
C ALA A 214 -7.60 -18.51 -3.56
N LEU A 215 -7.92 -17.92 -4.70
CA LEU A 215 -8.48 -18.63 -5.86
C LEU A 215 -7.44 -19.01 -6.91
N SER A 216 -6.20 -18.54 -6.75
CA SER A 216 -5.07 -18.88 -7.62
C SER A 216 -3.82 -19.16 -6.81
N ASN A 217 -2.87 -19.92 -7.39
CA ASN A 217 -1.58 -20.17 -6.76
C ASN A 217 -0.74 -18.89 -6.76
N ASP A 218 0.11 -18.76 -5.72
CA ASP A 218 1.00 -17.61 -5.53
C ASP A 218 0.27 -16.26 -5.46
N ALA A 219 -1.01 -16.27 -5.05
CA ALA A 219 -1.81 -15.09 -4.89
C ALA A 219 -1.32 -14.23 -3.70
N ILE A 220 -1.29 -12.91 -3.86
CA ILE A 220 -0.76 -11.98 -2.84
C ILE A 220 -1.84 -10.97 -2.46
N ILE A 221 -2.14 -10.94 -1.17
CA ILE A 221 -3.11 -10.03 -0.54
C ILE A 221 -2.39 -9.05 0.40
N LEU A 222 -2.77 -7.79 0.34
CA LEU A 222 -2.37 -6.73 1.27
C LEU A 222 -3.60 -6.28 2.05
N ILE A 223 -3.49 -6.23 3.38
CA ILE A 223 -4.56 -5.75 4.27
C ILE A 223 -4.04 -4.58 5.08
N LEU A 224 -4.72 -3.45 4.98
CA LEU A 224 -4.40 -2.20 5.65
C LEU A 224 -5.54 -1.87 6.62
N GLU A 225 -5.30 -2.03 7.93
CA GLU A 225 -6.19 -1.57 8.96
C GLU A 225 -5.81 -0.15 9.38
N SER A 226 -6.77 0.76 9.41
CA SER A 226 -6.58 2.16 9.77
C SER A 226 -7.72 2.67 10.65
N ALA A 227 -7.40 3.53 11.62
CA ALA A 227 -8.37 4.15 12.52
C ALA A 227 -9.26 5.18 11.81
#